data_c30cbe68cc87fc2eb2fa53ae308218be
#
_entry.id   c30cbe68cc87fc2eb2fa53ae308218be
#
_cell.length_a   1.000
_cell.length_b   1.000
_cell.length_c   1.000
_cell.angle_alpha   90.00
_cell.angle_beta   90.00
_cell.angle_gamma   90.00
#
_symmetry.space_group_name_H-M   'P 1'
#
loop_
_entity.id
_entity.type
_entity.pdbx_description
1 polymer ?
#
loop_
_entity_poly.entity_id
_entity_poly.type
_entity_poly.pdbx_seq_one_letter_code
_entity_poly.pdbx_strand_id
1 'polypeptide(L)'
;KNIDEVHTLIVNAAECEPGLKHNVIQLEEDTDATIRGLKYCMEICNAAKGIIAIKKKYEKAVEILRAAIKDDDSLTIHLLPDIYPMGEERAVVRECLGIELETTQLPSAANSVVINCETLLRITEAIEDKKPCFSKNMTVIGKINGGNAAHTFKDVPVGTSVADMIEL
;
A
#
# COMPACT_ATOMS: atom_id res chain seq x y z
N LYS A 1 10.70 4.26 -19.92
CA LYS A 1 9.38 4.82 -20.26
C LYS A 1 9.28 6.25 -19.79
N ASN A 2 8.56 7.07 -20.55
CA ASN A 2 8.36 8.47 -20.23
C ASN A 2 7.37 8.58 -19.05
N ILE A 3 7.70 9.37 -18.04
CA ILE A 3 6.86 9.62 -16.87
C ILE A 3 5.54 10.31 -17.27
N ASP A 4 5.56 11.09 -18.35
CA ASP A 4 4.40 11.80 -18.90
C ASP A 4 3.31 10.86 -19.46
N GLU A 5 3.60 9.56 -19.60
CA GLU A 5 2.62 8.55 -20.02
C GLU A 5 1.85 7.92 -18.86
N VAL A 6 2.16 8.27 -17.60
CA VAL A 6 1.48 7.76 -16.43
C VAL A 6 0.19 8.55 -16.22
N HIS A 7 -0.97 7.86 -16.33
CA HIS A 7 -2.27 8.49 -16.13
C HIS A 7 -2.90 8.15 -14.79
N THR A 8 -2.52 7.01 -14.21
CA THR A 8 -3.12 6.50 -12.99
C THR A 8 -2.06 5.97 -12.02
N LEU A 9 -2.14 6.37 -10.76
CA LEU A 9 -1.43 5.73 -9.66
C LEU A 9 -2.37 4.77 -8.93
N ILE A 10 -1.92 3.54 -8.70
CA ILE A 10 -2.67 2.52 -7.97
C ILE A 10 -1.93 2.21 -6.68
N VAL A 11 -2.58 2.48 -5.55
CA VAL A 11 -2.08 2.11 -4.22
C VAL A 11 -2.41 0.65 -3.98
N ASN A 12 -1.40 -0.19 -3.85
CA ASN A 12 -1.57 -1.59 -3.49
C ASN A 12 -1.62 -1.75 -1.97
N ALA A 13 -2.84 -1.95 -1.46
CA ALA A 13 -3.13 -2.25 -0.06
C ALA A 13 -3.77 -3.65 0.10
N ALA A 14 -3.41 -4.59 -0.77
CA ALA A 14 -4.09 -5.87 -0.87
C ALA A 14 -3.78 -6.86 0.26
N GLU A 15 -2.72 -6.67 1.07
CA GLU A 15 -2.25 -7.67 2.05
C GLU A 15 -2.32 -9.09 1.47
N CYS A 16 -1.35 -9.44 0.65
CA CYS A 16 -1.38 -10.67 -0.14
C CYS A 16 -1.17 -11.91 0.72
N GLU A 17 -0.23 -11.85 1.66
CA GLU A 17 0.14 -12.99 2.48
C GLU A 17 -0.85 -13.24 3.63
N PRO A 18 -1.24 -14.50 3.87
CA PRO A 18 -2.11 -14.83 4.99
C PRO A 18 -1.55 -14.38 6.35
N GLY A 19 -2.39 -13.73 7.15
CA GLY A 19 -2.05 -13.30 8.50
C GLY A 19 -1.33 -11.95 8.60
N LEU A 20 -0.79 -11.40 7.51
CA LEU A 20 -0.22 -10.06 7.51
C LEU A 20 -1.30 -8.99 7.68
N LYS A 21 -0.99 -7.92 8.43
CA LYS A 21 -1.91 -6.81 8.71
C LYS A 21 -1.23 -5.45 8.75
N HIS A 22 0.07 -5.37 8.53
CA HIS A 22 0.81 -4.11 8.71
C HIS A 22 0.34 -3.00 7.76
N ASN A 23 0.00 -3.31 6.51
CA ASN A 23 -0.53 -2.32 5.57
C ASN A 23 -1.92 -1.82 5.98
N VAL A 24 -2.79 -2.73 6.43
CA VAL A 24 -4.15 -2.36 6.87
C VAL A 24 -4.11 -1.50 8.12
N ILE A 25 -3.30 -1.89 9.13
CA ILE A 25 -3.11 -1.12 10.36
C ILE A 25 -2.57 0.27 10.03
N GLN A 26 -1.58 0.37 9.15
CA GLN A 26 -1.05 1.66 8.69
C GLN A 26 -2.13 2.51 8.03
N LEU A 27 -2.97 1.92 7.17
CA LEU A 27 -4.06 2.68 6.53
C LEU A 27 -5.12 3.14 7.53
N GLU A 28 -5.34 2.42 8.63
CA GLU A 28 -6.25 2.84 9.69
C GLU A 28 -5.68 3.98 10.56
N GLU A 29 -4.38 3.99 10.78
CA GLU A 29 -3.71 4.91 11.71
C GLU A 29 -3.10 6.13 11.00
N ASP A 30 -2.53 5.94 9.81
CA ASP A 30 -1.74 6.93 9.07
C ASP A 30 -2.39 7.28 7.70
N THR A 31 -3.73 7.22 7.61
CA THR A 31 -4.50 7.45 6.38
C THR A 31 -4.14 8.77 5.70
N ASP A 32 -4.18 9.88 6.44
CA ASP A 32 -3.95 11.22 5.87
C ASP A 32 -2.54 11.36 5.31
N ALA A 33 -1.54 10.84 6.01
CA ALA A 33 -0.16 10.84 5.53
C ALA A 33 0.00 9.98 4.27
N THR A 34 -0.65 8.82 4.21
CA THR A 34 -0.63 7.95 3.03
C THR A 34 -1.30 8.64 1.83
N ILE A 35 -2.41 9.34 2.02
CA ILE A 35 -3.09 10.10 0.96
C ILE A 35 -2.22 11.25 0.47
N ARG A 36 -1.55 12.00 1.37
CA ARG A 36 -0.62 13.05 0.95
C ARG A 36 0.53 12.49 0.10
N GLY A 37 1.09 11.35 0.50
CA GLY A 37 2.12 10.66 -0.27
C GLY A 37 1.63 10.24 -1.66
N LEU A 38 0.38 9.78 -1.79
CA LEU A 38 -0.23 9.50 -3.07
C LEU A 38 -0.33 10.77 -3.94
N LYS A 39 -0.77 11.89 -3.36
CA LYS A 39 -0.87 13.16 -4.06
C LYS A 39 0.50 13.68 -4.53
N TYR A 40 1.54 13.58 -3.71
CA TYR A 40 2.90 13.90 -4.14
C TYR A 40 3.35 13.06 -5.34
N CYS A 41 3.08 11.75 -5.31
CA CYS A 41 3.41 10.88 -6.44
C CYS A 41 2.58 11.21 -7.69
N MET A 42 1.30 11.54 -7.54
CA MET A 42 0.45 11.97 -8.65
C MET A 42 0.97 13.26 -9.30
N GLU A 43 1.37 14.23 -8.49
CA GLU A 43 1.96 15.49 -8.97
C GLU A 43 3.28 15.26 -9.72
N ILE A 44 4.19 14.46 -9.15
CA ILE A 44 5.48 14.11 -9.78
C ILE A 44 5.28 13.41 -11.12
N CYS A 45 4.30 12.51 -11.23
CA CYS A 45 4.01 11.76 -12.45
C CYS A 45 3.03 12.47 -13.38
N ASN A 46 2.50 13.63 -13.01
CA ASN A 46 1.40 14.31 -13.70
C ASN A 46 0.18 13.40 -13.93
N ALA A 47 -0.07 12.48 -12.97
CA ALA A 47 -1.16 11.53 -13.05
C ALA A 47 -2.48 12.16 -12.60
N ALA A 48 -3.52 12.01 -13.42
CA ALA A 48 -4.83 12.61 -13.15
C ALA A 48 -5.66 11.83 -12.13
N LYS A 49 -5.35 10.55 -11.88
CA LYS A 49 -6.16 9.65 -11.04
C LYS A 49 -5.31 8.86 -10.06
N GLY A 50 -5.84 8.72 -8.84
CA GLY A 50 -5.35 7.81 -7.81
C GLY A 50 -6.41 6.77 -7.44
N ILE A 51 -6.04 5.48 -7.44
CA ILE A 51 -6.93 4.38 -7.05
C ILE A 51 -6.33 3.69 -5.84
N ILE A 52 -7.07 3.57 -4.74
CA ILE A 52 -6.65 2.81 -3.56
C ILE A 52 -7.28 1.43 -3.63
N ALA A 53 -6.46 0.43 -3.95
CA ALA A 53 -6.89 -0.96 -4.12
C ALA A 53 -6.74 -1.71 -2.79
N ILE A 54 -7.85 -2.02 -2.14
CA ILE A 54 -7.91 -2.66 -0.82
C ILE A 54 -8.92 -3.80 -0.82
N LYS A 55 -8.64 -4.89 -0.09
CA LYS A 55 -9.61 -6.00 0.02
C LYS A 55 -10.86 -5.57 0.78
N LYS A 56 -12.03 -5.93 0.24
CA LYS A 56 -13.34 -5.58 0.81
C LYS A 56 -13.54 -6.00 2.26
N LYS A 57 -12.85 -7.03 2.74
CA LYS A 57 -12.96 -7.53 4.13
C LYS A 57 -12.42 -6.56 5.18
N TYR A 58 -11.63 -5.58 4.81
CA TYR A 58 -11.05 -4.59 5.72
C TYR A 58 -11.97 -3.37 5.86
N GLU A 59 -13.20 -3.62 6.34
CA GLU A 59 -14.31 -2.65 6.38
C GLU A 59 -13.93 -1.35 7.11
N LYS A 60 -13.27 -1.46 8.26
CA LYS A 60 -12.84 -0.28 9.04
C LYS A 60 -11.88 0.61 8.25
N ALA A 61 -10.85 0.04 7.63
CA ALA A 61 -9.91 0.80 6.79
C ALA A 61 -10.63 1.43 5.57
N VAL A 62 -11.57 0.71 4.95
CA VAL A 62 -12.38 1.22 3.84
C VAL A 62 -13.23 2.42 4.26
N GLU A 63 -13.87 2.37 5.44
CA GLU A 63 -14.67 3.49 5.97
C GLU A 63 -13.81 4.73 6.22
N ILE A 64 -12.64 4.55 6.87
CA ILE A 64 -11.69 5.64 7.13
C ILE A 64 -11.22 6.26 5.81
N LEU A 65 -10.81 5.44 4.84
CA LEU A 65 -10.39 5.91 3.53
C LEU A 65 -11.50 6.66 2.80
N ARG A 66 -12.73 6.17 2.80
CA ARG A 66 -13.89 6.85 2.19
C ARG A 66 -14.12 8.23 2.81
N ALA A 67 -14.04 8.33 4.12
CA ALA A 67 -14.19 9.61 4.81
C ALA A 67 -13.07 10.59 4.44
N ALA A 68 -11.83 10.09 4.32
CA ALA A 68 -10.67 10.91 4.02
C ALA A 68 -10.63 11.45 2.58
N ILE A 69 -11.19 10.70 1.60
CA ILE A 69 -11.17 11.12 0.18
C ILE A 69 -12.51 11.66 -0.33
N LYS A 70 -13.52 11.83 0.52
CA LYS A 70 -14.90 12.16 0.13
C LYS A 70 -15.05 13.43 -0.73
N ASP A 71 -14.15 14.39 -0.55
CA ASP A 71 -14.18 15.69 -1.24
C ASP A 71 -13.11 15.78 -2.35
N ASP A 72 -12.56 14.64 -2.79
CA ASP A 72 -11.49 14.58 -3.78
C ASP A 72 -11.83 13.65 -4.96
N ASP A 73 -12.35 14.23 -6.02
CA ASP A 73 -12.78 13.51 -7.22
C ASP A 73 -11.63 12.84 -8.00
N SER A 74 -10.39 13.19 -7.70
CA SER A 74 -9.21 12.56 -8.31
C SER A 74 -8.88 11.20 -7.70
N LEU A 75 -9.42 10.89 -6.51
CA LEU A 75 -9.15 9.68 -5.76
C LEU A 75 -10.38 8.76 -5.72
N THR A 76 -10.14 7.46 -5.85
CA THR A 76 -11.17 6.44 -5.76
C THR A 76 -10.70 5.22 -4.96
N ILE A 77 -11.64 4.48 -4.37
CA ILE A 77 -11.34 3.19 -3.71
C ILE A 77 -11.86 2.06 -4.59
N HIS A 78 -10.97 1.12 -4.92
CA HIS A 78 -11.35 -0.11 -5.59
C HIS A 78 -11.33 -1.28 -4.59
N LEU A 79 -12.47 -1.96 -4.44
CA LEU A 79 -12.62 -3.08 -3.51
C LEU A 79 -12.20 -4.39 -4.18
N LEU A 80 -11.02 -4.87 -3.80
CA LEU A 80 -10.48 -6.13 -4.30
C LEU A 80 -11.19 -7.35 -3.68
N PRO A 81 -11.32 -8.46 -4.42
CA PRO A 81 -11.76 -9.74 -3.86
C PRO A 81 -10.71 -10.29 -2.89
N ASP A 82 -11.20 -11.09 -1.90
CA ASP A 82 -10.29 -11.73 -0.94
C ASP A 82 -9.81 -13.09 -1.46
N ILE A 83 -8.98 -13.04 -2.48
CA ILE A 83 -8.33 -14.21 -3.08
C ILE A 83 -6.82 -14.02 -3.15
N TYR A 84 -6.06 -15.11 -3.26
CA TYR A 84 -4.63 -15.11 -3.52
C TYR A 84 -4.37 -15.35 -5.02
N PRO A 85 -3.45 -14.67 -5.68
CA PRO A 85 -2.50 -13.63 -5.21
C PRO A 85 -2.95 -12.20 -5.58
N MET A 86 -4.03 -11.70 -5.03
CA MET A 86 -4.63 -10.40 -5.39
C MET A 86 -3.72 -9.18 -5.18
N GLY A 87 -2.60 -9.33 -4.46
CA GLY A 87 -1.58 -8.28 -4.32
C GLY A 87 -0.50 -8.31 -5.42
N GLU A 88 -0.56 -9.23 -6.38
CA GLU A 88 0.33 -9.23 -7.54
C GLU A 88 -0.03 -8.06 -8.46
N GLU A 89 0.98 -7.30 -8.93
CA GLU A 89 0.77 -6.01 -9.60
C GLU A 89 -0.12 -6.10 -10.84
N ARG A 90 0.01 -7.16 -11.67
CA ARG A 90 -0.82 -7.34 -12.86
C ARG A 90 -2.27 -7.69 -12.51
N ALA A 91 -2.47 -8.46 -11.41
CA ALA A 91 -3.80 -8.74 -10.90
C ALA A 91 -4.48 -7.45 -10.40
N VAL A 92 -3.73 -6.59 -9.70
CA VAL A 92 -4.23 -5.28 -9.24
C VAL A 92 -4.56 -4.38 -10.43
N VAL A 93 -3.71 -4.32 -11.47
CA VAL A 93 -3.97 -3.54 -12.68
C VAL A 93 -5.23 -4.05 -13.39
N ARG A 94 -5.37 -5.37 -13.55
CA ARG A 94 -6.56 -5.95 -14.17
C ARG A 94 -7.83 -5.60 -13.41
N GLU A 95 -7.83 -5.73 -12.08
CA GLU A 95 -9.00 -5.40 -11.25
C GLU A 95 -9.34 -3.91 -11.31
N CYS A 96 -8.35 -3.03 -11.24
CA CYS A 96 -8.56 -1.58 -11.17
C CYS A 96 -8.86 -0.94 -12.52
N LEU A 97 -8.24 -1.42 -13.61
CA LEU A 97 -8.31 -0.80 -14.93
C LEU A 97 -8.98 -1.67 -15.99
N GLY A 98 -9.24 -2.96 -15.73
CA GLY A 98 -9.76 -3.90 -16.71
C GLY A 98 -8.75 -4.26 -17.81
N ILE A 99 -7.46 -4.00 -17.60
CA ILE A 99 -6.40 -4.25 -18.59
C ILE A 99 -5.61 -5.49 -18.18
N GLU A 100 -5.57 -6.48 -19.07
CA GLU A 100 -4.72 -7.66 -18.89
C GLU A 100 -3.31 -7.39 -19.41
N LEU A 101 -2.32 -7.60 -18.54
CA LEU A 101 -0.90 -7.49 -18.85
C LEU A 101 -0.30 -8.87 -19.10
N GLU A 102 0.54 -8.98 -20.12
CA GLU A 102 1.34 -10.18 -20.34
C GLU A 102 2.38 -10.39 -19.24
N THR A 103 2.89 -11.62 -19.11
CA THR A 103 3.81 -12.00 -18.02
C THR A 103 5.10 -11.17 -17.98
N THR A 104 5.51 -10.60 -19.10
CA THR A 104 6.73 -9.79 -19.24
C THR A 104 6.45 -8.27 -19.16
N GLN A 105 5.18 -7.87 -19.12
CA GLN A 105 4.79 -6.47 -19.07
C GLN A 105 4.72 -5.96 -17.63
N LEU A 106 5.11 -4.69 -17.48
CA LEU A 106 5.00 -3.94 -16.22
C LEU A 106 3.71 -3.09 -16.22
N PRO A 107 3.23 -2.65 -15.04
CA PRO A 107 2.07 -1.74 -14.93
C PRO A 107 2.12 -0.52 -15.85
N SER A 108 3.31 -0.05 -16.16
CA SER A 108 3.53 1.04 -17.12
C SER A 108 3.05 0.75 -18.55
N ALA A 109 2.82 -0.52 -18.91
CA ALA A 109 2.19 -0.85 -20.20
C ALA A 109 0.70 -0.46 -20.23
N ALA A 110 0.06 -0.37 -19.05
CA ALA A 110 -1.28 0.16 -18.86
C ALA A 110 -1.30 1.65 -18.45
N ASN A 111 -0.25 2.40 -18.76
CA ASN A 111 -0.09 3.80 -18.35
C ASN A 111 -0.36 4.03 -16.86
N SER A 112 0.03 3.07 -16.03
CA SER A 112 -0.16 3.10 -14.59
C SER A 112 1.13 2.79 -13.83
N VAL A 113 1.15 3.21 -12.56
CA VAL A 113 2.17 2.82 -11.59
C VAL A 113 1.45 2.19 -10.41
N VAL A 114 1.91 1.03 -9.97
CA VAL A 114 1.44 0.37 -8.74
C VAL A 114 2.46 0.63 -7.65
N ILE A 115 2.01 1.13 -6.51
CA ILE A 115 2.87 1.48 -5.38
C ILE A 115 2.27 0.96 -4.06
N ASN A 116 3.11 0.42 -3.18
CA ASN A 116 2.65 -0.04 -1.88
C ASN A 116 2.29 1.13 -0.95
N CYS A 117 1.25 0.97 -0.12
CA CYS A 117 0.78 2.02 0.78
C CYS A 117 1.83 2.48 1.80
N GLU A 118 2.68 1.57 2.32
CA GLU A 118 3.78 1.95 3.22
C GLU A 118 4.80 2.85 2.52
N THR A 119 5.08 2.59 1.23
CA THR A 119 5.98 3.46 0.45
C THR A 119 5.45 4.88 0.38
N LEU A 120 4.14 5.07 0.24
CA LEU A 120 3.53 6.41 0.22
C LEU A 120 3.69 7.14 1.56
N LEU A 121 3.52 6.44 2.69
CA LEU A 121 3.79 6.99 4.01
C LEU A 121 5.24 7.46 4.12
N ARG A 122 6.20 6.63 3.69
CA ARG A 122 7.64 6.97 3.72
C ARG A 122 7.98 8.15 2.80
N ILE A 123 7.28 8.30 1.67
CA ILE A 123 7.42 9.47 0.79
C ILE A 123 6.96 10.73 1.51
N THR A 124 5.82 10.70 2.19
CA THR A 124 5.33 11.81 2.99
C THR A 124 6.32 12.21 4.07
N GLU A 125 6.80 11.27 4.88
CA GLU A 125 7.82 11.50 5.90
C GLU A 125 9.12 12.09 5.32
N ALA A 126 9.54 11.59 4.15
CA ALA A 126 10.75 12.11 3.49
C ALA A 126 10.60 13.57 3.02
N ILE A 127 9.43 13.90 2.46
CA ILE A 127 9.17 15.24 1.90
C ILE A 127 8.91 16.25 3.04
N GLU A 128 8.03 15.90 3.97
CA GLU A 128 7.56 16.82 5.01
C GLU A 128 8.54 16.90 6.19
N ASP A 129 8.98 15.74 6.69
CA ASP A 129 9.78 15.64 7.92
C ASP A 129 11.29 15.50 7.66
N LYS A 130 11.69 15.37 6.39
CA LYS A 130 13.09 15.07 6.00
C LYS A 130 13.62 13.78 6.63
N LYS A 131 12.73 12.85 6.96
CA LYS A 131 13.04 11.57 7.60
C LYS A 131 13.46 10.54 6.53
N PRO A 132 14.66 9.98 6.60
CA PRO A 132 15.06 8.93 5.68
C PRO A 132 14.34 7.61 6.00
N CYS A 133 14.11 6.78 4.97
CA CYS A 133 13.49 5.47 5.15
C CYS A 133 14.52 4.45 5.65
N PHE A 134 14.58 4.23 6.96
CA PHE A 134 15.47 3.26 7.63
C PHE A 134 14.71 2.22 8.48
N SER A 135 13.40 2.22 8.43
CA SER A 135 12.54 1.30 9.17
C SER A 135 11.41 0.75 8.30
N LYS A 136 10.83 -0.38 8.72
CA LYS A 136 9.72 -1.04 8.06
C LYS A 136 8.67 -1.47 9.09
N ASN A 137 7.40 -1.47 8.67
CA ASN A 137 6.36 -2.14 9.43
C ASN A 137 6.43 -3.64 9.15
N MET A 138 6.34 -4.46 10.19
CA MET A 138 6.48 -5.91 10.11
C MET A 138 5.40 -6.64 10.88
N THR A 139 4.92 -7.76 10.33
CA THR A 139 4.07 -8.71 11.06
C THR A 139 4.84 -10.00 11.27
N VAL A 140 4.90 -10.46 12.51
CA VAL A 140 5.53 -11.74 12.90
C VAL A 140 4.43 -12.70 13.33
N ILE A 141 4.48 -13.92 12.79
CA ILE A 141 3.47 -14.97 13.03
C ILE A 141 4.20 -16.27 13.40
N GLY A 142 3.69 -16.98 14.39
CA GLY A 142 4.19 -18.29 14.80
C GLY A 142 4.44 -18.39 16.29
N LYS A 143 5.34 -19.30 16.68
CA LYS A 143 5.77 -19.46 18.08
C LYS A 143 6.74 -18.34 18.44
N ILE A 144 6.22 -17.28 18.99
CA ILE A 144 6.97 -16.16 19.55
C ILE A 144 6.59 -15.98 21.02
N ASN A 145 7.37 -15.21 21.76
CA ASN A 145 7.00 -14.83 23.13
C ASN A 145 5.63 -14.11 23.10
N GLY A 146 4.67 -14.57 23.91
CA GLY A 146 3.30 -14.07 23.88
C GLY A 146 2.29 -14.95 23.12
N GLY A 147 2.69 -16.09 22.54
CA GLY A 147 1.79 -17.10 21.98
C GLY A 147 1.83 -17.22 20.45
N ASN A 148 0.78 -17.83 19.89
CA ASN A 148 0.69 -18.09 18.43
C ASN A 148 -0.07 -16.99 17.67
N ALA A 149 -0.31 -15.83 18.25
CA ALA A 149 -0.98 -14.72 17.57
C ALA A 149 -0.04 -13.99 16.59
N ALA A 150 -0.63 -13.34 15.59
CA ALA A 150 0.12 -12.43 14.74
C ALA A 150 0.38 -11.11 15.49
N HIS A 151 1.63 -10.69 15.53
CA HIS A 151 2.04 -9.42 16.12
C HIS A 151 2.55 -8.48 15.04
N THR A 152 2.03 -7.27 15.01
CA THR A 152 2.47 -6.22 14.07
C THR A 152 3.27 -5.16 14.82
N PHE A 153 4.48 -4.94 14.36
CA PHE A 153 5.41 -3.94 14.87
C PHE A 153 5.55 -2.81 13.85
N LYS A 154 5.52 -1.58 14.35
CA LYS A 154 5.76 -0.38 13.51
C LYS A 154 7.21 0.06 13.65
N ASP A 155 7.72 0.64 12.57
CA ASP A 155 9.04 1.29 12.53
C ASP A 155 10.21 0.41 12.98
N VAL A 156 10.19 -0.87 12.64
CA VAL A 156 11.31 -1.79 12.92
C VAL A 156 12.52 -1.34 12.11
N PRO A 157 13.66 -0.99 12.76
CA PRO A 157 14.86 -0.55 12.07
C PRO A 157 15.41 -1.61 11.10
N VAL A 158 15.87 -1.18 9.94
CA VAL A 158 16.58 -2.07 9.00
C VAL A 158 17.85 -2.59 9.66
N GLY A 159 18.04 -3.91 9.66
CA GLY A 159 19.14 -4.56 10.36
C GLY A 159 18.77 -5.19 11.71
N THR A 160 17.54 -4.99 12.20
CA THR A 160 17.03 -5.73 13.38
C THR A 160 17.11 -7.23 13.12
N SER A 161 17.66 -7.99 14.06
CA SER A 161 17.81 -9.42 13.90
C SER A 161 16.47 -10.16 14.06
N VAL A 162 16.35 -11.33 13.43
CA VAL A 162 15.18 -12.20 13.62
C VAL A 162 15.06 -12.64 15.08
N ALA A 163 16.18 -12.84 15.78
CA ALA A 163 16.19 -13.20 17.20
C ALA A 163 15.52 -12.10 18.04
N ASP A 164 15.92 -10.84 17.85
CA ASP A 164 15.32 -9.70 18.56
C ASP A 164 13.81 -9.61 18.31
N MET A 165 13.37 -9.89 17.08
CA MET A 165 11.94 -9.88 16.72
C MET A 165 11.14 -11.03 17.32
N ILE A 166 11.76 -12.14 17.65
CA ILE A 166 11.09 -13.29 18.30
C ILE A 166 11.01 -13.11 19.81
N GLU A 167 11.94 -12.36 20.39
CA GLU A 167 12.02 -12.11 21.83
C GLU A 167 11.13 -10.94 22.31
N LEU A 168 10.65 -10.12 21.38
CA LEU A 168 9.70 -9.02 21.65
C LEU A 168 8.31 -9.56 22.01
#